data_a7ff093aaab823ba137376e163045b69
#
_entry.id   a7ff093aaab823ba137376e163045b69
#
_cell.length_a   1.000
_cell.length_b   1.000
_cell.length_c   1.000
_cell.angle_alpha   90.00
_cell.angle_beta   90.00
_cell.angle_gamma   90.00
#
_symmetry.space_group_name_H-M   'P 1'
#
loop_
_entity.id
_entity.type
_entity.pdbx_description
1 polymer ?
#
loop_
_entity_poly.entity_id
_entity_poly.type
_entity_poly.pdbx_seq_one_letter_code
_entity_poly.pdbx_strand_id
1 'polypeptide(L)'
;MLFRSNSEATNVRAYAAAGSFDDCQRLTKAAFADPVLSRRANLTSANSINIGRLLPQMIYYAHAIGQLAAQARSTGVAQDFSSAVFSTPSGNFGNLTAGLMAKRAGMNIGRFVAATNINDVVPEYLVTGRFEPRPSIQTVANAMDVGNPSNFDRLMWLYGGDLAAIRHDLGGSRHEDTEVRATIRKVYEERGYLLDPHSAIAYLGITGREGREGREGPEGRVGVFLATAHPAKFPEIVEPVIGRTVPKPQPLVDALAQKRKILEIDATLAAIQKVLD
;
A
#
# COMPACT_ATOMS: atom_id res chain seq x y z
N MET A 1 0.64 -13.60 4.73
CA MET A 1 1.53 -13.16 5.83
C MET A 1 2.55 -14.23 6.27
N LEU A 2 3.07 -15.02 5.31
CA LEU A 2 3.86 -16.23 5.60
C LEU A 2 5.28 -15.95 6.12
N PHE A 3 5.88 -14.82 5.81
CA PHE A 3 7.31 -14.57 6.09
C PHE A 3 7.67 -14.28 7.55
N ARG A 4 6.80 -13.59 8.28
CA ARG A 4 7.10 -13.21 9.67
C ARG A 4 7.06 -14.38 10.65
N SER A 5 6.35 -15.44 10.28
CA SER A 5 6.21 -16.64 11.11
C SER A 5 7.37 -17.63 10.98
N ASN A 6 8.27 -17.40 10.02
CA ASN A 6 9.39 -18.30 9.72
C ASN A 6 10.75 -17.71 10.14
N SER A 7 10.75 -16.69 11.03
CA SER A 7 11.98 -16.10 11.54
C SER A 7 12.68 -17.03 12.53
N GLU A 8 13.99 -17.22 12.37
CA GLU A 8 14.85 -17.91 13.33
C GLU A 8 15.24 -17.02 14.52
N ALA A 9 14.94 -15.72 14.45
CA ALA A 9 15.28 -14.78 15.51
C ALA A 9 14.60 -15.15 16.83
N THR A 10 15.37 -15.23 17.90
CA THR A 10 14.90 -15.61 19.23
C THR A 10 14.03 -14.54 19.90
N ASN A 11 14.15 -13.30 19.44
CA ASN A 11 13.42 -12.12 19.92
C ASN A 11 12.15 -11.81 19.11
N VAL A 12 11.77 -12.67 18.14
CA VAL A 12 10.56 -12.50 17.33
C VAL A 12 9.60 -13.65 17.59
N ARG A 13 8.36 -13.33 17.94
CA ARG A 13 7.27 -14.29 18.08
C ARG A 13 6.12 -13.88 17.18
N ALA A 14 5.51 -14.84 16.49
CA ALA A 14 4.33 -14.63 15.67
C ALA A 14 3.10 -15.23 16.37
N TYR A 15 2.06 -14.42 16.49
CA TYR A 15 0.78 -14.83 17.04
C TYR A 15 -0.30 -14.71 15.96
N ALA A 16 -1.19 -15.72 15.89
CA ALA A 16 -2.40 -15.67 15.09
C ALA A 16 -3.58 -15.38 16.01
N ALA A 17 -4.14 -14.18 15.92
CA ALA A 17 -5.37 -13.85 16.62
C ALA A 17 -6.59 -14.40 15.87
N ALA A 18 -7.53 -15.00 16.59
CA ALA A 18 -8.78 -15.48 16.03
C ALA A 18 -9.67 -14.29 15.65
N GLY A 19 -9.57 -13.80 14.41
CA GLY A 19 -10.33 -12.64 13.92
C GLY A 19 -9.81 -12.09 12.60
N SER A 20 -10.33 -10.94 12.24
CA SER A 20 -9.97 -10.19 11.03
C SER A 20 -8.73 -9.31 11.24
N PHE A 21 -8.25 -8.69 10.16
CA PHE A 21 -7.19 -7.67 10.25
C PHE A 21 -7.65 -6.45 11.05
N ASP A 22 -8.91 -6.06 10.94
CA ASP A 22 -9.48 -4.94 11.70
C ASP A 22 -9.54 -5.24 13.20
N ASP A 23 -9.78 -6.51 13.59
CA ASP A 23 -9.66 -6.94 14.97
C ASP A 23 -8.24 -6.82 15.50
N CYS A 24 -7.24 -7.20 14.71
CA CYS A 24 -5.84 -7.01 15.08
C CYS A 24 -5.47 -5.52 15.22
N GLN A 25 -5.99 -4.64 14.36
CA GLN A 25 -5.79 -3.20 14.51
C GLN A 25 -6.45 -2.65 15.78
N ARG A 26 -7.69 -3.05 16.05
CA ARG A 26 -8.42 -2.67 17.25
C ARG A 26 -7.69 -3.10 18.53
N LEU A 27 -7.20 -4.34 18.56
CA LEU A 27 -6.40 -4.85 19.67
C LEU A 27 -5.10 -4.07 19.88
N THR A 28 -4.40 -3.74 18.79
CA THR A 28 -3.20 -2.92 18.85
C THR A 28 -3.48 -1.55 19.44
N LYS A 29 -4.53 -0.88 18.97
CA LYS A 29 -4.95 0.43 19.52
C LYS A 29 -5.33 0.32 21.02
N ALA A 30 -6.06 -0.74 21.39
CA ALA A 30 -6.42 -0.98 22.79
C ALA A 30 -5.19 -1.22 23.67
N ALA A 31 -4.19 -1.98 23.19
CA ALA A 31 -2.95 -2.21 23.91
C ALA A 31 -2.15 -0.90 24.14
N PHE A 32 -2.09 -0.01 23.14
CA PHE A 32 -1.46 1.30 23.29
C PHE A 32 -2.21 2.23 24.26
N ALA A 33 -3.53 2.12 24.32
CA ALA A 33 -4.37 2.91 25.22
C ALA A 33 -4.40 2.37 26.66
N ASP A 34 -3.97 1.14 26.88
CA ASP A 34 -3.94 0.50 28.21
C ASP A 34 -2.80 1.09 29.07
N PRO A 35 -3.12 1.76 30.19
CA PRO A 35 -2.11 2.44 31.02
C PRO A 35 -1.18 1.46 31.76
N VAL A 36 -1.61 0.20 31.95
CA VAL A 36 -0.79 -0.83 32.59
C VAL A 36 0.25 -1.32 31.58
N LEU A 37 -0.16 -1.69 30.38
CA LEU A 37 0.74 -2.10 29.31
C LEU A 37 1.72 -1.00 28.90
N SER A 38 1.23 0.25 28.77
CA SER A 38 2.07 1.39 28.42
C SER A 38 3.19 1.67 29.44
N ARG A 39 2.93 1.42 30.71
CA ARG A 39 3.96 1.60 31.76
C ARG A 39 4.92 0.44 31.86
N ARG A 40 4.46 -0.79 31.54
CA ARG A 40 5.24 -2.01 31.71
C ARG A 40 6.09 -2.38 30.49
N ALA A 41 5.56 -2.14 29.30
CA ALA A 41 6.21 -2.46 28.04
C ALA A 41 6.36 -1.20 27.19
N ASN A 42 7.58 -0.95 26.68
CA ASN A 42 7.82 0.12 25.72
C ASN A 42 7.21 -0.25 24.36
N LEU A 43 5.88 -0.15 24.27
CA LEU A 43 5.13 -0.54 23.09
C LEU A 43 5.47 0.37 21.91
N THR A 44 5.78 -0.22 20.78
CA THR A 44 5.87 0.45 19.49
C THR A 44 5.17 -0.39 18.43
N SER A 45 4.90 0.20 17.28
CA SER A 45 4.24 -0.49 16.18
C SER A 45 5.08 -0.45 14.92
N ALA A 46 5.23 -1.62 14.26
CA ALA A 46 5.80 -1.72 12.92
C ALA A 46 4.75 -1.51 11.81
N ASN A 47 3.51 -1.17 12.17
CA ASN A 47 2.42 -0.87 11.25
C ASN A 47 2.47 0.60 10.82
N SER A 48 1.74 0.96 9.74
CA SER A 48 1.61 2.32 9.21
C SER A 48 0.88 3.29 10.15
N ILE A 49 0.30 2.84 11.26
CA ILE A 49 -0.16 3.73 12.35
C ILE A 49 1.00 4.46 13.03
N ASN A 50 2.21 3.94 12.96
CA ASN A 50 3.41 4.61 13.44
C ASN A 50 4.00 5.49 12.32
N ILE A 51 4.10 6.80 12.55
CA ILE A 51 4.68 7.75 11.59
C ILE A 51 6.13 7.41 11.21
N GLY A 52 6.89 6.80 12.12
CA GLY A 52 8.23 6.29 11.87
C GLY A 52 8.28 5.23 10.75
N ARG A 53 7.13 4.66 10.35
CA ARG A 53 6.99 3.78 9.18
C ARG A 53 6.73 4.54 7.88
N LEU A 54 6.24 5.77 7.95
CA LEU A 54 5.95 6.61 6.78
C LEU A 54 7.19 7.39 6.35
N LEU A 55 7.95 7.94 7.30
CA LEU A 55 9.13 8.76 6.99
C LEU A 55 10.13 8.08 6.05
N PRO A 56 10.55 6.81 6.27
CA PRO A 56 11.43 6.12 5.33
C PRO A 56 10.80 5.90 3.95
N GLN A 57 9.46 5.84 3.88
CA GLN A 57 8.76 5.67 2.62
C GLN A 57 8.80 6.92 1.73
N MET A 58 9.12 8.09 2.25
CA MET A 58 9.39 9.29 1.45
C MET A 58 10.59 9.10 0.52
N ILE A 59 11.56 8.25 0.91
CA ILE A 59 12.82 8.05 0.19
C ILE A 59 12.61 7.47 -1.20
N TYR A 60 11.67 6.53 -1.40
CA TYR A 60 11.49 5.96 -2.73
C TYR A 60 10.83 6.92 -3.72
N TYR A 61 10.08 7.93 -3.26
CA TYR A 61 9.61 9.02 -4.12
C TYR A 61 10.78 9.89 -4.56
N ALA A 62 11.67 10.28 -3.61
CA ALA A 62 12.90 11.01 -3.93
C ALA A 62 13.78 10.22 -4.92
N HIS A 63 13.93 8.92 -4.68
CA HIS A 63 14.69 8.04 -5.57
C HIS A 63 14.09 8.00 -6.97
N ALA A 64 12.77 7.82 -7.10
CA ALA A 64 12.10 7.80 -8.41
C ALA A 64 12.29 9.11 -9.18
N ILE A 65 12.08 10.26 -8.54
CA ILE A 65 12.31 11.57 -9.15
C ILE A 65 13.80 11.73 -9.56
N GLY A 66 14.73 11.30 -8.69
CA GLY A 66 16.17 11.33 -8.99
C GLY A 66 16.53 10.47 -10.22
N GLN A 67 15.95 9.28 -10.35
CA GLN A 67 16.15 8.41 -11.52
C GLN A 67 15.57 9.01 -12.80
N LEU A 68 14.38 9.57 -12.74
CA LEU A 68 13.76 10.26 -13.88
C LEU A 68 14.61 11.45 -14.33
N ALA A 69 15.12 12.26 -13.38
CA ALA A 69 15.99 13.38 -13.67
C ALA A 69 17.35 12.92 -14.27
N ALA A 70 17.90 11.81 -13.83
CA ALA A 70 19.10 11.23 -14.42
C ALA A 70 18.85 10.76 -15.85
N GLN A 71 17.75 10.09 -16.11
CA GLN A 71 17.34 9.63 -17.45
C GLN A 71 17.14 10.81 -18.40
N ALA A 72 16.44 11.87 -17.98
CA ALA A 72 16.25 13.07 -18.78
C ALA A 72 17.58 13.73 -19.18
N ARG A 73 18.52 13.82 -18.24
CA ARG A 73 19.87 14.34 -18.54
C ARG A 73 20.63 13.48 -19.56
N SER A 74 20.51 12.15 -19.46
CA SER A 74 21.21 11.24 -20.37
C SER A 74 20.64 11.26 -21.80
N THR A 75 19.33 11.52 -21.94
CA THR A 75 18.64 11.59 -23.24
C THR A 75 18.61 12.99 -23.85
N GLY A 76 19.09 14.01 -23.12
CA GLY A 76 19.02 15.41 -23.56
C GLY A 76 17.59 15.99 -23.63
N VAL A 77 16.60 15.25 -23.12
CA VAL A 77 15.19 15.71 -23.10
C VAL A 77 14.96 16.50 -21.81
N ALA A 78 14.72 17.80 -21.95
CA ALA A 78 14.27 18.60 -20.82
C ALA A 78 12.86 18.15 -20.42
N GLN A 79 12.73 17.50 -19.27
CA GLN A 79 11.47 17.00 -18.77
C GLN A 79 11.13 17.67 -17.44
N ASP A 80 9.96 18.26 -17.35
CA ASP A 80 9.46 18.84 -16.10
C ASP A 80 8.77 17.76 -15.27
N PHE A 81 9.43 17.36 -14.18
CA PHE A 81 8.88 16.36 -13.25
C PHE A 81 7.88 16.95 -12.25
N SER A 82 7.67 18.28 -12.26
CA SER A 82 6.57 18.91 -11.49
C SER A 82 5.19 18.41 -11.92
N SER A 83 5.11 17.83 -13.12
CA SER A 83 3.91 17.21 -13.66
C SER A 83 3.84 15.69 -13.46
N ALA A 84 4.87 15.05 -12.86
CA ALA A 84 4.88 13.60 -12.67
C ALA A 84 3.70 13.14 -11.79
N VAL A 85 3.02 12.08 -12.23
CA VAL A 85 1.89 11.47 -11.52
C VAL A 85 2.32 10.16 -10.89
N PHE A 86 2.17 10.06 -9.57
CA PHE A 86 2.45 8.83 -8.82
C PHE A 86 1.16 8.08 -8.50
N SER A 87 1.02 6.86 -9.01
CA SER A 87 -0.06 5.95 -8.61
C SER A 87 0.42 4.99 -7.53
N THR A 88 -0.33 4.94 -6.44
CA THR A 88 0.00 4.11 -5.28
C THR A 88 -1.08 3.07 -5.03
N PRO A 89 -0.73 1.78 -4.88
CA PRO A 89 -1.69 0.78 -4.45
C PRO A 89 -2.03 1.05 -2.99
N SER A 90 -3.29 1.42 -2.74
CA SER A 90 -3.72 2.04 -1.49
C SER A 90 -4.75 1.18 -0.77
N GLY A 91 -4.37 0.62 0.39
CA GLY A 91 -5.27 0.01 1.36
C GLY A 91 -5.34 0.87 2.63
N ASN A 92 -4.30 0.82 3.47
CA ASN A 92 -4.21 1.65 4.68
C ASN A 92 -3.57 3.04 4.43
N PHE A 93 -3.29 3.38 3.19
CA PHE A 93 -2.79 4.68 2.71
C PHE A 93 -1.44 5.14 3.29
N GLY A 94 -0.65 4.26 3.89
CA GLY A 94 0.64 4.62 4.47
C GLY A 94 1.64 5.13 3.43
N ASN A 95 1.81 4.41 2.31
CA ASN A 95 2.68 4.78 1.21
C ASN A 95 2.26 6.10 0.54
N LEU A 96 0.96 6.27 0.27
CA LEU A 96 0.41 7.49 -0.30
C LEU A 96 0.64 8.70 0.61
N THR A 97 0.33 8.55 1.91
CA THR A 97 0.54 9.62 2.90
C THR A 97 2.01 10.03 2.96
N ALA A 98 2.94 9.08 2.88
CA ALA A 98 4.38 9.38 2.82
C ALA A 98 4.72 10.20 1.57
N GLY A 99 4.14 9.91 0.40
CA GLY A 99 4.31 10.69 -0.82
C GLY A 99 3.77 12.11 -0.69
N LEU A 100 2.58 12.26 -0.12
CA LEU A 100 1.99 13.58 0.15
C LEU A 100 2.82 14.39 1.16
N MET A 101 3.36 13.74 2.19
CA MET A 101 4.30 14.38 3.12
C MET A 101 5.57 14.85 2.39
N ALA A 102 6.12 14.03 1.49
CA ALA A 102 7.29 14.39 0.69
C ALA A 102 7.00 15.62 -0.19
N LYS A 103 5.85 15.65 -0.87
CA LYS A 103 5.40 16.80 -1.65
C LYS A 103 5.25 18.06 -0.79
N ARG A 104 4.60 17.95 0.37
CA ARG A 104 4.42 19.07 1.32
C ARG A 104 5.75 19.54 1.93
N ALA A 105 6.76 18.68 2.00
CA ALA A 105 8.11 19.03 2.39
C ALA A 105 8.94 19.68 1.25
N GLY A 106 8.34 19.93 0.08
CA GLY A 106 8.96 20.63 -1.03
C GLY A 106 9.50 19.75 -2.16
N MET A 107 9.22 18.42 -2.13
CA MET A 107 9.61 17.56 -3.25
C MET A 107 8.76 17.87 -4.47
N ASN A 108 9.41 18.02 -5.63
CA ASN A 108 8.76 18.37 -6.89
C ASN A 108 7.99 17.16 -7.49
N ILE A 109 6.78 16.95 -7.00
CA ILE A 109 5.84 15.90 -7.43
C ILE A 109 4.55 16.58 -7.91
N GLY A 110 4.08 16.21 -9.09
CA GLY A 110 2.86 16.80 -9.65
C GLY A 110 1.61 16.38 -8.88
N ARG A 111 1.24 15.10 -8.99
CA ARG A 111 -0.01 14.59 -8.43
C ARG A 111 0.12 13.14 -8.00
N PHE A 112 -0.83 12.69 -7.17
CA PHE A 112 -0.98 11.30 -6.77
C PHE A 112 -2.31 10.72 -7.25
N VAL A 113 -2.33 9.38 -7.42
CA VAL A 113 -3.54 8.58 -7.60
C VAL A 113 -3.59 7.55 -6.49
N ALA A 114 -4.63 7.60 -5.69
CA ALA A 114 -4.99 6.55 -4.75
C ALA A 114 -5.68 5.42 -5.53
N ALA A 115 -4.90 4.46 -6.00
CA ALA A 115 -5.44 3.32 -6.71
C ALA A 115 -5.89 2.25 -5.70
N THR A 116 -7.17 1.90 -5.71
CA THR A 116 -7.77 0.93 -4.78
C THR A 116 -8.39 -0.25 -5.53
N ASN A 117 -8.60 -1.35 -4.81
CA ASN A 117 -9.57 -2.36 -5.19
C ASN A 117 -11.00 -1.86 -4.89
N ILE A 118 -11.98 -2.76 -4.80
CA ILE A 118 -13.37 -2.39 -4.49
C ILE A 118 -13.57 -1.82 -3.07
N ASN A 119 -12.54 -1.84 -2.22
CA ASN A 119 -12.54 -1.15 -0.92
C ASN A 119 -12.10 0.31 -1.11
N ASP A 120 -12.96 1.11 -1.70
CA ASP A 120 -12.71 2.42 -2.29
C ASP A 120 -13.16 3.62 -1.42
N VAL A 121 -13.18 3.46 -0.11
CA VAL A 121 -13.68 4.48 0.85
C VAL A 121 -13.06 5.86 0.64
N VAL A 122 -11.76 5.94 0.32
CA VAL A 122 -11.09 7.22 0.08
C VAL A 122 -11.33 7.76 -1.34
N PRO A 123 -11.24 6.98 -2.43
CA PRO A 123 -11.74 7.42 -3.73
C PRO A 123 -13.16 7.98 -3.68
N GLU A 124 -14.09 7.32 -2.97
CA GLU A 124 -15.46 7.80 -2.78
C GLU A 124 -15.51 9.11 -1.99
N TYR A 125 -14.72 9.24 -0.92
CA TYR A 125 -14.56 10.51 -0.20
C TYR A 125 -14.08 11.64 -1.13
N LEU A 126 -13.14 11.37 -2.01
CA LEU A 126 -12.67 12.38 -2.96
C LEU A 126 -13.76 12.85 -3.92
N VAL A 127 -14.77 12.02 -4.21
CA VAL A 127 -15.91 12.40 -5.06
C VAL A 127 -17.00 13.10 -4.24
N THR A 128 -17.41 12.51 -3.11
CA THR A 128 -18.61 12.90 -2.36
C THR A 128 -18.34 13.93 -1.26
N GLY A 129 -17.10 14.01 -0.75
CA GLY A 129 -16.73 14.76 0.45
C GLY A 129 -17.17 14.08 1.76
N ARG A 130 -17.69 12.85 1.70
CA ARG A 130 -18.13 12.09 2.87
C ARG A 130 -17.24 10.88 3.08
N PHE A 131 -16.64 10.76 4.24
CA PHE A 131 -15.85 9.60 4.62
C PHE A 131 -16.73 8.61 5.37
N GLU A 132 -17.04 7.49 4.73
CA GLU A 132 -17.95 6.47 5.25
C GLU A 132 -17.25 5.11 5.36
N PRO A 133 -16.54 4.85 6.48
CA PRO A 133 -15.91 3.54 6.72
C PRO A 133 -16.93 2.39 6.68
N ARG A 134 -16.54 1.26 6.09
CA ARG A 134 -17.39 0.08 5.96
C ARG A 134 -16.57 -1.19 6.12
N PRO A 135 -17.21 -2.35 6.39
CA PRO A 135 -16.51 -3.64 6.41
C PRO A 135 -15.76 -3.88 5.10
N SER A 136 -14.54 -4.38 5.19
CA SER A 136 -13.75 -4.69 4.00
C SER A 136 -14.30 -5.91 3.26
N ILE A 137 -14.20 -5.88 1.93
CA ILE A 137 -14.55 -6.97 1.03
C ILE A 137 -13.27 -7.64 0.57
N GLN A 138 -13.23 -8.97 0.59
CA GLN A 138 -12.07 -9.76 0.23
C GLN A 138 -11.83 -9.73 -1.29
N THR A 139 -10.58 -9.48 -1.71
CA THR A 139 -10.17 -9.38 -3.12
C THR A 139 -8.87 -10.13 -3.40
N VAL A 140 -8.47 -10.20 -4.68
CA VAL A 140 -7.17 -10.77 -5.09
C VAL A 140 -5.99 -9.91 -4.61
N ALA A 141 -6.19 -8.64 -4.32
CA ALA A 141 -5.20 -7.72 -3.78
C ALA A 141 -5.41 -7.54 -2.26
N ASN A 142 -5.37 -8.64 -1.52
CA ASN A 142 -5.83 -8.76 -0.14
C ASN A 142 -5.15 -7.82 0.88
N ALA A 143 -3.94 -7.35 0.61
CA ALA A 143 -3.28 -6.36 1.48
C ALA A 143 -3.91 -4.95 1.38
N MET A 144 -4.82 -4.76 0.41
CA MET A 144 -5.59 -3.54 0.20
C MET A 144 -7.06 -3.69 0.69
N ASP A 145 -7.44 -4.82 1.26
CA ASP A 145 -8.78 -5.06 1.80
C ASP A 145 -8.95 -4.32 3.13
N VAL A 146 -9.12 -3.01 3.04
CA VAL A 146 -9.22 -2.10 4.17
C VAL A 146 -10.42 -1.19 4.00
N GLY A 147 -11.42 -1.36 4.85
CA GLY A 147 -12.65 -0.55 4.84
C GLY A 147 -12.60 0.68 5.77
N ASN A 148 -11.56 0.78 6.62
CA ASN A 148 -11.33 1.92 7.50
C ASN A 148 -9.82 2.25 7.59
N PRO A 149 -9.26 2.96 6.60
CA PRO A 149 -7.84 3.24 6.53
C PRO A 149 -7.37 4.20 7.64
N SER A 150 -6.48 3.73 8.49
CA SER A 150 -5.98 4.49 9.65
C SER A 150 -5.14 5.72 9.29
N ASN A 151 -4.67 5.84 8.06
CA ASN A 151 -3.95 7.03 7.60
C ASN A 151 -4.85 8.11 7.01
N PHE A 152 -6.17 7.90 6.97
CA PHE A 152 -7.10 8.94 6.54
C PHE A 152 -7.04 10.16 7.46
N ASP A 153 -6.98 9.96 8.77
CA ASP A 153 -6.82 11.06 9.74
C ASP A 153 -5.55 11.89 9.48
N ARG A 154 -4.46 11.23 9.05
CA ARG A 154 -3.23 11.96 8.69
C ARG A 154 -3.36 12.74 7.39
N LEU A 155 -4.08 12.19 6.41
CA LEU A 155 -4.41 12.90 5.18
C LEU A 155 -5.21 14.18 5.52
N MET A 156 -6.22 14.07 6.36
CA MET A 156 -7.02 15.21 6.81
C MET A 156 -6.18 16.24 7.57
N TRP A 157 -5.33 15.78 8.49
CA TRP A 157 -4.44 16.67 9.23
C TRP A 157 -3.45 17.40 8.31
N LEU A 158 -2.87 16.70 7.33
CA LEU A 158 -1.86 17.25 6.42
C LEU A 158 -2.41 18.42 5.56
N TYR A 159 -3.69 18.39 5.27
CA TYR A 159 -4.40 19.39 4.47
C TYR A 159 -5.35 20.30 5.28
N GLY A 160 -5.36 20.17 6.61
CA GLY A 160 -6.27 20.96 7.46
C GLY A 160 -7.75 20.73 7.17
N GLY A 161 -8.11 19.56 6.61
CA GLY A 161 -9.48 19.23 6.21
C GLY A 161 -9.94 19.88 4.90
N ASP A 162 -9.08 20.59 4.18
CA ASP A 162 -9.43 21.24 2.91
C ASP A 162 -9.54 20.19 1.78
N LEU A 163 -10.77 19.81 1.45
CA LEU A 163 -11.07 18.86 0.39
C LEU A 163 -10.65 19.37 -0.99
N ALA A 164 -10.69 20.67 -1.25
CA ALA A 164 -10.28 21.22 -2.53
C ALA A 164 -8.76 21.07 -2.72
N ALA A 165 -7.98 21.36 -1.68
CA ALA A 165 -6.54 21.16 -1.68
C ALA A 165 -6.17 19.65 -1.80
N ILE A 166 -6.92 18.78 -1.12
CA ILE A 166 -6.73 17.32 -1.27
C ILE A 166 -6.99 16.90 -2.72
N ARG A 167 -8.08 17.28 -3.34
CA ARG A 167 -8.45 16.96 -4.72
C ARG A 167 -7.47 17.51 -5.75
N HIS A 168 -6.84 18.63 -5.45
CA HIS A 168 -5.78 19.19 -6.30
C HIS A 168 -4.58 18.24 -6.38
N ASP A 169 -4.15 17.69 -5.26
CA ASP A 169 -2.95 16.84 -5.18
C ASP A 169 -3.24 15.35 -5.37
N LEU A 170 -4.46 14.91 -5.12
CA LEU A 170 -4.85 13.51 -5.06
C LEU A 170 -6.10 13.21 -5.90
N GLY A 171 -5.99 12.26 -6.81
CA GLY A 171 -7.11 11.58 -7.45
C GLY A 171 -7.33 10.20 -6.84
N GLY A 172 -8.48 9.59 -7.13
CA GLY A 172 -8.79 8.22 -6.77
C GLY A 172 -9.10 7.37 -7.99
N SER A 173 -8.86 6.07 -7.89
CA SER A 173 -9.36 5.08 -8.85
C SER A 173 -9.72 3.79 -8.13
N ARG A 174 -10.74 3.09 -8.66
CA ARG A 174 -11.27 1.84 -8.13
C ARG A 174 -11.23 0.78 -9.21
N HIS A 175 -10.77 -0.42 -8.88
CA HIS A 175 -10.58 -1.51 -9.84
C HIS A 175 -11.10 -2.84 -9.30
N GLU A 176 -11.72 -3.60 -10.20
CA GLU A 176 -12.28 -4.92 -9.89
C GLU A 176 -11.26 -6.04 -10.16
N ASP A 177 -11.43 -7.19 -9.51
CA ASP A 177 -10.56 -8.36 -9.65
C ASP A 177 -10.41 -8.83 -11.11
N THR A 178 -11.45 -8.68 -11.92
CA THR A 178 -11.42 -9.02 -13.35
C THR A 178 -10.48 -8.11 -14.14
N GLU A 179 -10.48 -6.81 -13.86
CA GLU A 179 -9.57 -5.84 -14.48
C GLU A 179 -8.13 -6.08 -14.04
N VAL A 180 -7.93 -6.39 -12.74
CA VAL A 180 -6.62 -6.72 -12.18
C VAL A 180 -6.00 -7.91 -12.90
N ARG A 181 -6.75 -9.02 -13.04
CA ARG A 181 -6.28 -10.22 -13.75
C ARG A 181 -6.02 -9.95 -15.23
N ALA A 182 -6.90 -9.24 -15.90
CA ALA A 182 -6.71 -8.86 -17.30
C ALA A 182 -5.46 -8.00 -17.50
N THR A 183 -5.20 -7.07 -16.58
CA THR A 183 -4.02 -6.20 -16.61
C THR A 183 -2.72 -6.97 -16.39
N ILE A 184 -2.68 -7.91 -15.43
CA ILE A 184 -1.51 -8.79 -15.22
C ILE A 184 -1.18 -9.52 -16.51
N ARG A 185 -2.17 -10.13 -17.16
CA ARG A 185 -2.00 -10.85 -18.43
C ARG A 185 -1.48 -9.91 -19.52
N LYS A 186 -2.18 -8.81 -19.76
CA LYS A 186 -1.86 -7.84 -20.80
C LYS A 186 -0.43 -7.30 -20.69
N VAL A 187 -0.03 -6.85 -19.51
CA VAL A 187 1.31 -6.29 -19.29
C VAL A 187 2.38 -7.36 -19.46
N TYR A 188 2.10 -8.59 -19.02
CA TYR A 188 3.01 -9.69 -19.22
C TYR A 188 3.19 -10.03 -20.72
N GLU A 189 2.12 -10.12 -21.50
CA GLU A 189 2.14 -10.45 -22.93
C GLU A 189 2.78 -9.33 -23.76
N GLU A 190 2.45 -8.07 -23.48
CA GLU A 190 2.90 -6.93 -24.28
C GLU A 190 4.30 -6.41 -23.88
N ARG A 191 4.70 -6.56 -22.62
CA ARG A 191 5.89 -5.94 -22.07
C ARG A 191 6.88 -6.90 -21.42
N GLY A 192 6.52 -8.16 -21.26
CA GLY A 192 7.32 -9.13 -20.52
C GLY A 192 7.47 -8.82 -19.03
N TYR A 193 6.72 -7.81 -18.51
CA TYR A 193 6.81 -7.40 -17.11
C TYR A 193 5.72 -8.08 -16.28
N LEU A 194 6.12 -8.68 -15.16
CA LEU A 194 5.23 -9.45 -14.31
C LEU A 194 4.76 -8.63 -13.11
N LEU A 195 3.50 -8.26 -13.13
CA LEU A 195 2.83 -7.54 -12.05
C LEU A 195 2.30 -8.51 -10.98
N ASP A 196 2.38 -8.14 -9.70
CA ASP A 196 1.52 -8.69 -8.67
C ASP A 196 0.15 -7.95 -8.66
N PRO A 197 -0.89 -8.49 -7.97
CA PRO A 197 -2.22 -7.87 -7.98
C PRO A 197 -2.25 -6.41 -7.52
N HIS A 198 -1.43 -6.05 -6.53
CA HIS A 198 -1.38 -4.68 -6.00
C HIS A 198 -0.72 -3.72 -7.00
N SER A 199 0.39 -4.16 -7.60
CA SER A 199 1.08 -3.40 -8.66
C SER A 199 0.21 -3.24 -9.90
N ALA A 200 -0.63 -4.23 -10.23
CA ALA A 200 -1.59 -4.12 -11.34
C ALA A 200 -2.64 -3.03 -11.08
N ILE A 201 -3.14 -2.91 -9.85
CA ILE A 201 -4.05 -1.82 -9.46
C ILE A 201 -3.35 -0.46 -9.59
N ALA A 202 -2.11 -0.34 -9.12
CA ALA A 202 -1.37 0.90 -9.26
C ALA A 202 -1.09 1.26 -10.73
N TYR A 203 -0.81 0.27 -11.58
CA TYR A 203 -0.65 0.46 -13.03
C TYR A 203 -1.96 0.93 -13.68
N LEU A 204 -3.11 0.35 -13.30
CA LEU A 204 -4.43 0.77 -13.76
C LEU A 204 -4.74 2.21 -13.36
N GLY A 205 -4.35 2.64 -12.16
CA GLY A 205 -4.52 4.02 -11.71
C GLY A 205 -3.82 5.07 -12.58
N ILE A 206 -2.81 4.68 -13.38
CA ILE A 206 -2.18 5.56 -14.37
C ILE A 206 -2.80 5.39 -15.76
N THR A 207 -3.10 4.16 -16.16
CA THR A 207 -3.50 3.83 -17.54
C THR A 207 -5.01 3.77 -17.74
N GLY A 208 -5.79 3.65 -16.67
CA GLY A 208 -7.25 3.52 -16.70
C GLY A 208 -7.98 4.81 -17.09
N ARG A 209 -9.26 4.66 -17.51
CA ARG A 209 -10.12 5.80 -17.90
C ARG A 209 -10.37 6.77 -16.74
N GLU A 210 -10.43 6.27 -15.51
CA GLU A 210 -10.68 7.08 -14.30
C GLU A 210 -9.46 7.95 -13.91
N GLY A 211 -8.26 7.58 -14.34
CA GLY A 211 -7.11 8.47 -14.34
C GLY A 211 -7.24 9.61 -15.35
N ARG A 212 -8.24 9.54 -16.25
CA ARG A 212 -8.52 10.52 -17.32
C ARG A 212 -9.73 11.42 -17.04
N GLU A 213 -10.65 11.03 -16.15
CA GLU A 213 -11.81 11.86 -15.82
C GLU A 213 -11.43 12.99 -14.88
N GLY A 214 -11.16 14.12 -15.48
CA GLY A 214 -10.92 15.38 -14.80
C GLY A 214 -9.73 16.18 -15.32
N ARG A 215 -8.87 15.62 -16.14
CA ARG A 215 -7.89 16.32 -17.00
C ARG A 215 -7.08 15.28 -17.75
N GLU A 216 -6.93 15.51 -19.03
CA GLU A 216 -6.08 14.85 -20.02
C GLU A 216 -5.07 13.90 -19.40
N GLY A 217 -5.21 12.59 -19.71
CA GLY A 217 -4.11 11.65 -19.48
C GLY A 217 -2.86 12.27 -20.12
N PRO A 218 -1.68 12.07 -19.54
CA PRO A 218 -0.56 12.93 -19.85
C PRO A 218 -0.02 12.68 -21.24
N GLU A 219 -0.59 13.33 -22.25
CA GLU A 219 0.23 13.67 -23.39
C GLU A 219 1.37 14.52 -22.85
N GLY A 220 2.54 13.89 -22.68
CA GLY A 220 3.74 14.54 -22.17
C GLY A 220 4.04 14.44 -20.66
N ARG A 221 3.18 13.82 -19.83
CA ARG A 221 3.47 13.62 -18.40
C ARG A 221 4.04 12.23 -18.10
N VAL A 222 4.95 12.15 -17.14
CA VAL A 222 5.50 10.87 -16.67
C VAL A 222 4.60 10.28 -15.60
N GLY A 223 4.14 9.04 -15.84
CA GLY A 223 3.45 8.24 -14.84
C GLY A 223 4.41 7.28 -14.12
N VAL A 224 4.36 7.27 -12.81
CA VAL A 224 5.10 6.33 -11.96
C VAL A 224 4.12 5.54 -11.12
N PHE A 225 4.11 4.24 -11.23
CA PHE A 225 3.34 3.39 -10.32
C PHE A 225 4.26 2.67 -9.33
N LEU A 226 3.79 2.48 -8.11
CA LEU A 226 4.56 1.79 -7.08
C LEU A 226 4.29 0.28 -7.14
N ALA A 227 5.36 -0.52 -7.34
CA ALA A 227 5.34 -1.96 -7.20
C ALA A 227 5.72 -2.33 -5.75
N THR A 228 4.75 -2.79 -4.96
CA THR A 228 4.91 -2.97 -3.51
C THR A 228 5.10 -4.41 -3.08
N ALA A 229 4.96 -5.38 -3.98
CA ALA A 229 5.15 -6.78 -3.68
C ALA A 229 5.77 -7.54 -4.88
N HIS A 230 6.36 -8.70 -4.59
CA HIS A 230 6.86 -9.58 -5.64
C HIS A 230 5.76 -10.56 -6.09
N PRO A 231 5.56 -10.80 -7.41
CA PRO A 231 4.50 -11.68 -7.93
C PRO A 231 4.53 -13.11 -7.36
N ALA A 232 5.70 -13.64 -7.05
CA ALA A 232 5.85 -14.96 -6.43
C ALA A 232 5.24 -15.09 -5.02
N LYS A 233 4.73 -14.00 -4.45
CA LYS A 233 3.94 -14.02 -3.20
C LYS A 233 2.47 -14.36 -3.43
N PHE A 234 2.02 -14.32 -4.68
CA PHE A 234 0.63 -14.51 -5.11
C PHE A 234 0.53 -15.52 -6.25
N PRO A 235 1.20 -16.69 -6.14
CA PRO A 235 1.23 -17.66 -7.23
C PRO A 235 -0.19 -18.12 -7.60
N GLU A 236 -1.08 -18.26 -6.63
CA GLU A 236 -2.48 -18.66 -6.81
C GLU A 236 -3.31 -17.67 -7.66
N ILE A 237 -2.86 -16.44 -7.76
CA ILE A 237 -3.49 -15.40 -8.58
C ILE A 237 -2.76 -15.24 -9.91
N VAL A 238 -1.43 -15.17 -9.87
CA VAL A 238 -0.61 -14.76 -11.02
C VAL A 238 -0.40 -15.93 -11.98
N GLU A 239 -0.04 -17.12 -11.50
CA GLU A 239 0.29 -18.27 -12.34
C GLU A 239 -0.86 -18.71 -13.27
N PRO A 240 -2.13 -18.81 -12.80
CA PRO A 240 -3.25 -19.11 -13.68
C PRO A 240 -3.49 -18.06 -14.77
N VAL A 241 -3.17 -16.79 -14.47
CA VAL A 241 -3.35 -15.69 -15.41
C VAL A 241 -2.34 -15.73 -16.55
N ILE A 242 -1.06 -16.03 -16.23
CA ILE A 242 0.04 -16.04 -17.21
C ILE A 242 0.32 -17.42 -17.80
N GLY A 243 -0.33 -18.48 -17.29
CA GLY A 243 -0.20 -19.86 -17.77
C GLY A 243 1.15 -20.52 -17.48
N ARG A 244 1.92 -20.01 -16.51
CA ARG A 244 3.25 -20.54 -16.15
C ARG A 244 3.62 -20.23 -14.71
N THR A 245 4.58 -20.99 -14.17
CA THR A 245 5.10 -20.80 -12.83
C THR A 245 5.93 -19.53 -12.72
N VAL A 246 5.74 -18.79 -11.63
CA VAL A 246 6.53 -17.59 -11.28
C VAL A 246 7.80 -18.02 -10.55
N PRO A 247 9.01 -17.68 -11.05
CA PRO A 247 10.25 -17.96 -10.35
C PRO A 247 10.27 -17.31 -8.96
N LYS A 248 10.61 -18.09 -7.94
CA LYS A 248 10.74 -17.58 -6.57
C LYS A 248 12.15 -17.04 -6.34
N PRO A 249 12.32 -15.81 -5.88
CA PRO A 249 13.62 -15.30 -5.44
C PRO A 249 14.20 -16.16 -4.31
N GLN A 250 15.53 -16.34 -4.27
CA GLN A 250 16.19 -17.17 -3.26
C GLN A 250 15.78 -16.84 -1.82
N PRO A 251 15.70 -15.57 -1.38
CA PRO A 251 15.25 -15.24 -0.03
C PRO A 251 13.82 -15.72 0.29
N LEU A 252 12.96 -15.83 -0.73
CA LEU A 252 11.62 -16.39 -0.56
C LEU A 252 11.67 -17.92 -0.41
N VAL A 253 12.51 -18.59 -1.20
CA VAL A 253 12.72 -20.04 -1.11
C VAL A 253 13.24 -20.37 0.29
N ASP A 254 14.25 -19.68 0.76
CA ASP A 254 14.87 -19.90 2.07
C ASP A 254 13.86 -19.69 3.22
N ALA A 255 13.06 -18.62 3.13
CA ALA A 255 12.01 -18.36 4.12
C ALA A 255 10.90 -19.43 4.13
N LEU A 256 10.52 -19.96 2.96
CA LEU A 256 9.51 -21.01 2.85
C LEU A 256 10.02 -22.39 3.32
N ALA A 257 11.32 -22.63 3.27
CA ALA A 257 11.95 -23.87 3.77
C ALA A 257 11.98 -23.94 5.29
N GLN A 258 11.86 -22.81 5.99
CA GLN A 258 11.90 -22.77 7.45
C GLN A 258 10.60 -23.27 8.09
N LYS A 259 10.71 -23.89 9.25
CA LYS A 259 9.55 -24.33 10.04
C LYS A 259 8.73 -23.14 10.53
N ARG A 260 7.45 -23.17 10.23
CA ARG A 260 6.51 -22.17 10.69
C ARG A 260 6.33 -22.22 12.22
N LYS A 261 6.52 -21.08 12.89
CA LYS A 261 6.36 -20.93 14.35
C LYS A 261 5.28 -19.89 14.61
N ILE A 262 4.04 -20.34 14.81
CA ILE A 262 2.90 -19.47 15.13
C ILE A 262 2.22 -20.03 16.38
N LEU A 263 1.88 -19.15 17.29
CA LEU A 263 1.06 -19.43 18.46
C LEU A 263 -0.33 -18.81 18.26
N GLU A 264 -1.37 -19.58 18.47
CA GLU A 264 -2.74 -19.07 18.39
C GLU A 264 -3.12 -18.37 19.69
N ILE A 265 -3.81 -17.23 19.58
CA ILE A 265 -4.32 -16.48 20.72
C ILE A 265 -5.74 -15.97 20.41
N ASP A 266 -6.50 -15.75 21.47
CA ASP A 266 -7.80 -15.09 21.36
C ASP A 266 -7.62 -13.62 20.96
N ALA A 267 -8.59 -13.08 20.20
CA ALA A 267 -8.61 -11.67 19.80
C ALA A 267 -9.05 -10.76 20.96
N THR A 268 -8.40 -10.87 22.13
CA THR A 268 -8.71 -10.12 23.35
C THR A 268 -7.48 -9.39 23.89
N LEU A 269 -7.70 -8.28 24.60
CA LEU A 269 -6.62 -7.54 25.25
C LEU A 269 -5.93 -8.38 26.33
N ALA A 270 -6.70 -9.21 27.06
CA ALA A 270 -6.15 -10.10 28.09
C ALA A 270 -5.16 -11.13 27.50
N ALA A 271 -5.45 -11.66 26.30
CA ALA A 271 -4.51 -12.54 25.59
C ALA A 271 -3.21 -11.80 25.19
N ILE A 272 -3.29 -10.54 24.77
CA ILE A 272 -2.13 -9.70 24.49
C ILE A 272 -1.32 -9.44 25.78
N GLN A 273 -1.98 -9.11 26.89
CA GLN A 273 -1.32 -8.92 28.17
C GLN A 273 -0.52 -10.16 28.58
N LYS A 274 -1.15 -11.35 28.48
CA LYS A 274 -0.52 -12.64 28.83
C LYS A 274 0.73 -12.97 28.00
N VAL A 275 0.79 -12.58 26.73
CA VAL A 275 1.94 -12.89 25.86
C VAL A 275 3.06 -11.85 25.97
N LEU A 276 2.81 -10.70 26.58
CA LEU A 276 3.79 -9.68 26.88
C LEU A 276 4.39 -9.82 28.29
N ASP A 277 3.82 -10.70 29.14
CA ASP A 277 4.37 -11.15 30.40
C ASP A 277 5.51 -12.14 30.19
#